data_51072d64cbd38e1625b6e1654901b30b
#
_entry.id   51072d64cbd38e1625b6e1654901b30b
#
_cell.length_a   1.000
_cell.length_b   1.000
_cell.length_c   1.000
_cell.angle_alpha   90.00
_cell.angle_beta   90.00
_cell.angle_gamma   90.00
#
_symmetry.space_group_name_H-M   'P 1'
#
loop_
_entity.id
_entity.type
_entity.pdbx_description
1 polymer ?
#
loop_
_entity_poly.entity_id
_entity_poly.type
_entity_poly.pdbx_seq_one_letter_code
_entity_poly.pdbx_strand_id
1 'polypeptide(L)'
;MKHLFLLLLGIALSFSSFSQLAKKTWLLGGSGNLYSYHEKYDAPLTNYTTRFTTVDLSASVGYFFINKFTGGLRPYFFSKKGSSSGGGQGNDLKVAIGPFVRYYFLNDEKQFNLLADLSYQLGINKILTGNEKGKISILSAMTGIEVFFNSSVGLELLIGYVNRIEIINGNTGYNSNRKGFQTSIGFHFHLENY
;
A
#
# COMPACT_ATOMS: atom_id res chain seq x y z
N MET A 1 -5.37 -32.53 -1.07
CA MET A 1 -5.22 -31.07 -1.00
C MET A 1 -4.39 -30.47 -2.15
N LYS A 2 -3.24 -31.04 -2.55
CA LYS A 2 -2.42 -30.53 -3.67
C LYS A 2 -3.17 -30.50 -5.02
N HIS A 3 -3.98 -31.52 -5.32
CA HIS A 3 -4.75 -31.59 -6.57
C HIS A 3 -5.91 -30.60 -6.62
N LEU A 4 -6.53 -30.29 -5.47
CA LEU A 4 -7.59 -29.27 -5.37
C LEU A 4 -7.04 -27.87 -5.62
N PHE A 5 -5.84 -27.58 -5.10
CA PHE A 5 -5.15 -26.31 -5.34
C PHE A 5 -4.77 -26.11 -6.82
N LEU A 6 -4.25 -27.18 -7.47
CA LEU A 6 -3.93 -27.17 -8.91
C LEU A 6 -5.20 -27.04 -9.77
N LEU A 7 -6.31 -27.62 -9.37
CA LEU A 7 -7.58 -27.52 -10.08
C LEU A 7 -8.18 -26.11 -9.95
N LEU A 8 -8.12 -25.52 -8.77
CA LEU A 8 -8.52 -24.12 -8.53
C LEU A 8 -7.62 -23.12 -9.31
N LEU A 9 -6.32 -23.40 -9.36
CA LEU A 9 -5.36 -22.60 -10.15
C LEU A 9 -5.64 -22.73 -11.65
N GLY A 10 -5.96 -23.96 -12.14
CA GLY A 10 -6.32 -24.21 -13.54
C GLY A 10 -7.64 -23.53 -13.97
N ILE A 11 -8.64 -23.50 -13.10
CA ILE A 11 -9.91 -22.80 -13.35
C ILE A 11 -9.70 -21.28 -13.37
N ALA A 12 -8.84 -20.74 -12.50
CA ALA A 12 -8.50 -19.30 -12.48
C ALA A 12 -7.79 -18.83 -13.76
N LEU A 13 -7.12 -19.74 -14.49
CA LEU A 13 -6.38 -19.43 -15.72
C LEU A 13 -7.22 -19.55 -17.01
N SER A 14 -8.48 -20.01 -16.91
CA SER A 14 -9.27 -20.43 -18.09
C SER A 14 -10.24 -19.36 -18.64
N PHE A 15 -10.26 -18.13 -18.09
CA PHE A 15 -11.20 -17.11 -18.56
C PHE A 15 -10.58 -16.21 -19.62
N SER A 16 -11.33 -16.12 -20.73
CA SER A 16 -11.01 -15.30 -21.92
C SER A 16 -10.73 -13.84 -21.55
N SER A 17 -9.67 -13.28 -22.10
CA SER A 17 -9.25 -11.90 -21.96
C SER A 17 -10.27 -10.94 -22.57
N PHE A 18 -11.14 -10.34 -21.75
CA PHE A 18 -11.80 -9.10 -22.12
C PHE A 18 -10.91 -7.92 -21.67
N SER A 19 -11.07 -6.77 -22.32
CA SER A 19 -10.22 -5.58 -22.06
C SER A 19 -10.32 -5.09 -20.61
N GLN A 20 -9.38 -5.51 -19.78
CA GLN A 20 -9.31 -5.19 -18.35
C GLN A 20 -9.06 -3.70 -18.08
N LEU A 21 -8.57 -2.99 -19.08
CA LEU A 21 -8.18 -1.58 -19.03
C LEU A 21 -9.12 -0.68 -19.82
N ALA A 22 -10.35 -1.18 -20.08
CA ALA A 22 -11.36 -0.45 -20.83
C ALA A 22 -11.93 0.72 -20.03
N LYS A 23 -12.35 1.75 -20.75
CA LYS A 23 -13.17 2.82 -20.19
C LYS A 23 -14.41 2.23 -19.50
N LYS A 24 -14.83 2.84 -18.40
CA LYS A 24 -15.95 2.45 -17.51
C LYS A 24 -15.68 1.27 -16.59
N THR A 25 -14.47 0.74 -16.53
CA THR A 25 -14.07 -0.29 -15.56
C THR A 25 -13.71 0.34 -14.22
N TRP A 26 -14.07 -0.30 -13.12
CA TRP A 26 -13.61 0.05 -11.78
C TRP A 26 -12.31 -0.69 -11.45
N LEU A 27 -11.38 0.02 -10.81
CA LEU A 27 -10.16 -0.54 -10.23
C LEU A 27 -10.32 -0.58 -8.70
N LEU A 28 -10.33 -1.78 -8.14
CA LEU A 28 -10.34 -1.99 -6.68
C LEU A 28 -9.13 -2.82 -6.32
N GLY A 29 -8.34 -2.38 -5.35
CA GLY A 29 -7.18 -3.17 -4.96
C GLY A 29 -6.38 -2.53 -3.87
N GLY A 30 -5.14 -2.99 -3.75
CA GLY A 30 -4.22 -2.42 -2.79
C GLY A 30 -3.02 -3.31 -2.53
N SER A 31 -2.15 -2.78 -1.69
CA SER A 31 -0.94 -3.43 -1.22
C SER A 31 -0.86 -3.38 0.29
N GLY A 32 -0.13 -4.32 0.88
CA GLY A 32 0.03 -4.33 2.33
C GLY A 32 1.29 -5.04 2.77
N ASN A 33 1.81 -4.60 3.90
CA ASN A 33 2.93 -5.22 4.58
C ASN A 33 2.57 -5.48 6.05
N LEU A 34 2.88 -6.68 6.51
CA LEU A 34 2.80 -7.05 7.91
C LEU A 34 4.16 -7.60 8.32
N TYR A 35 4.80 -6.96 9.28
CA TYR A 35 6.08 -7.43 9.79
C TYR A 35 6.19 -7.25 11.30
N SER A 36 6.91 -8.18 11.95
CA SER A 36 7.22 -8.12 13.36
C SER A 36 8.71 -8.36 13.55
N TYR A 37 9.32 -7.56 14.39
CA TYR A 37 10.75 -7.68 14.72
C TYR A 37 11.02 -7.38 16.18
N HIS A 38 12.16 -7.86 16.67
CA HIS A 38 12.65 -7.60 18.00
C HIS A 38 13.89 -6.72 17.90
N GLU A 39 13.92 -5.68 18.71
CA GLU A 39 15.06 -4.78 18.84
C GLU A 39 15.61 -4.93 20.25
N LYS A 40 16.88 -5.33 20.35
CA LYS A 40 17.60 -5.41 21.63
C LYS A 40 18.40 -4.15 21.83
N TYR A 41 18.29 -3.61 23.03
CA TYR A 41 19.11 -2.49 23.48
C TYR A 41 20.00 -3.00 24.62
N ASP A 42 21.30 -3.09 24.37
CA ASP A 42 22.32 -3.48 25.33
C ASP A 42 23.06 -2.21 25.77
N ALA A 43 22.76 -1.74 27.00
CA ALA A 43 23.44 -0.62 27.60
C ALA A 43 24.11 -1.07 28.92
N PRO A 44 25.18 -0.40 29.39
CA PRO A 44 25.96 -0.84 30.56
C PRO A 44 25.16 -1.06 31.84
N LEU A 45 23.98 -0.45 31.97
CA LEU A 45 23.11 -0.52 33.15
C LEU A 45 21.70 -1.05 32.90
N THR A 46 21.29 -1.24 31.63
CA THR A 46 19.92 -1.68 31.30
C THR A 46 19.88 -2.43 29.98
N ASN A 47 19.46 -3.69 30.05
CA ASN A 47 19.19 -4.50 28.88
C ASN A 47 17.67 -4.65 28.71
N TYR A 48 17.12 -4.21 27.59
CA TYR A 48 15.71 -4.42 27.31
C TYR A 48 15.49 -4.82 25.84
N THR A 49 14.45 -5.61 25.63
CA THR A 49 14.02 -6.03 24.30
C THR A 49 12.68 -5.42 24.02
N THR A 50 12.57 -4.77 22.87
CA THR A 50 11.30 -4.24 22.38
C THR A 50 10.84 -5.05 21.18
N ARG A 51 9.60 -5.55 21.23
CA ARG A 51 8.94 -6.18 20.10
C ARG A 51 8.09 -5.14 19.39
N PHE A 52 8.27 -5.01 18.09
CA PHE A 52 7.43 -4.19 17.23
C PHE A 52 6.58 -5.06 16.29
N THR A 53 5.32 -4.71 16.15
CA THR A 53 4.44 -5.25 15.10
C THR A 53 3.91 -4.07 14.30
N THR A 54 4.09 -4.13 12.99
CA THR A 54 3.71 -3.07 12.06
C THR A 54 2.77 -3.62 11.00
N VAL A 55 1.66 -2.92 10.79
CA VAL A 55 0.72 -3.11 9.69
C VAL A 55 0.76 -1.86 8.83
N ASP A 56 1.00 -2.03 7.53
CA ASP A 56 1.03 -0.95 6.54
C ASP A 56 0.16 -1.37 5.35
N LEU A 57 -0.96 -0.68 5.15
CA LEU A 57 -1.97 -1.01 4.15
C LEU A 57 -2.25 0.22 3.28
N SER A 58 -2.29 0.00 1.97
CA SER A 58 -2.72 0.99 0.99
C SER A 58 -3.75 0.37 0.07
N ALA A 59 -4.97 0.88 0.06
CA ALA A 59 -6.00 0.46 -0.88
C ALA A 59 -6.10 1.47 -2.04
N SER A 60 -6.71 1.06 -3.14
CA SER A 60 -7.00 1.92 -4.30
C SER A 60 -8.41 1.65 -4.76
N VAL A 61 -9.18 2.72 -4.92
CA VAL A 61 -10.52 2.71 -5.54
C VAL A 61 -10.48 3.70 -6.69
N GLY A 62 -10.48 3.20 -7.91
CA GLY A 62 -10.32 3.99 -9.13
C GLY A 62 -11.35 3.67 -10.20
N TYR A 63 -11.43 4.55 -11.18
CA TYR A 63 -12.31 4.41 -12.33
C TYR A 63 -11.55 4.76 -13.62
N PHE A 64 -11.72 3.95 -14.64
CA PHE A 64 -11.12 4.18 -15.95
C PHE A 64 -11.95 5.19 -16.73
N PHE A 65 -11.52 6.44 -16.76
CA PHE A 65 -12.17 7.52 -17.50
C PHE A 65 -12.01 7.38 -19.02
N ILE A 66 -10.87 6.88 -19.42
CA ILE A 66 -10.53 6.45 -20.79
C ILE A 66 -9.77 5.14 -20.72
N ASN A 67 -9.61 4.46 -21.84
CA ASN A 67 -8.82 3.23 -21.89
C ASN A 67 -7.41 3.47 -21.36
N LYS A 68 -6.91 2.56 -20.52
CA LYS A 68 -5.57 2.57 -19.94
C LYS A 68 -5.28 3.70 -18.93
N PHE A 69 -6.22 4.61 -18.67
CA PHE A 69 -6.05 5.69 -17.71
C PHE A 69 -7.12 5.63 -16.63
N THR A 70 -6.69 5.47 -15.40
CA THR A 70 -7.56 5.44 -14.22
C THR A 70 -7.13 6.50 -13.23
N GLY A 71 -8.09 7.00 -12.50
CA GLY A 71 -7.88 7.87 -11.34
C GLY A 71 -8.91 7.59 -10.28
N GLY A 72 -8.62 7.96 -9.05
CA GLY A 72 -9.49 7.67 -7.94
C GLY A 72 -8.94 8.12 -6.59
N LEU A 73 -9.33 7.42 -5.54
CA LEU A 73 -8.93 7.68 -4.17
C LEU A 73 -8.10 6.51 -3.63
N ARG A 74 -7.08 6.87 -2.85
CA ARG A 74 -6.17 5.93 -2.20
C ARG A 74 -6.17 6.14 -0.69
N PRO A 75 -6.98 5.40 0.07
CA PRO A 75 -6.86 5.34 1.52
C PRO A 75 -5.59 4.60 1.94
N TYR A 76 -4.97 5.10 3.01
CA TYR A 76 -3.77 4.57 3.62
C TYR A 76 -3.99 4.37 5.12
N PHE A 77 -3.53 3.24 5.62
CA PHE A 77 -3.58 2.88 7.03
C PHE A 77 -2.23 2.34 7.49
N PHE A 78 -1.73 2.86 8.60
CA PHE A 78 -0.52 2.39 9.24
C PHE A 78 -0.75 2.26 10.74
N SER A 79 -0.34 1.12 11.29
CA SER A 79 -0.33 0.90 12.73
C SER A 79 0.99 0.25 13.13
N LYS A 80 1.68 0.87 14.08
CA LYS A 80 2.88 0.30 14.73
C LYS A 80 2.59 0.16 16.21
N LYS A 81 2.77 -1.06 16.74
CA LYS A 81 2.67 -1.36 18.17
C LYS A 81 4.01 -1.84 18.66
N GLY A 82 4.50 -1.24 19.73
CA GLY A 82 5.73 -1.62 20.43
C GLY A 82 5.44 -2.05 21.85
N SER A 83 6.04 -3.16 22.31
CA SER A 83 6.00 -3.63 23.69
C SER A 83 7.41 -3.92 24.16
N SER A 84 7.84 -3.24 25.23
CA SER A 84 9.18 -3.37 25.80
C SER A 84 9.16 -4.14 27.10
N SER A 85 10.15 -5.02 27.30
CA SER A 85 10.36 -5.70 28.59
C SER A 85 10.72 -4.73 29.72
N GLY A 86 11.17 -3.52 29.40
CA GLY A 86 11.42 -2.42 30.35
C GLY A 86 10.19 -1.57 30.69
N GLY A 87 8.97 -1.96 30.26
CA GLY A 87 7.72 -1.32 30.69
C GLY A 87 7.20 -0.19 29.77
N GLY A 88 7.84 0.07 28.63
CA GLY A 88 7.37 1.07 27.65
C GLY A 88 6.45 0.46 26.58
N GLN A 89 5.38 1.18 26.21
CA GLN A 89 4.56 0.85 25.04
C GLN A 89 4.58 2.02 24.07
N GLY A 90 4.94 1.75 22.81
CA GLY A 90 4.88 2.74 21.72
C GLY A 90 3.81 2.33 20.72
N ASN A 91 2.76 3.14 20.56
CA ASN A 91 1.70 2.88 19.61
C ASN A 91 1.52 4.08 18.68
N ASP A 92 1.73 3.87 17.37
CA ASP A 92 1.50 4.86 16.33
C ASP A 92 0.35 4.41 15.44
N LEU A 93 -0.55 5.31 15.15
CA LEU A 93 -1.65 5.13 14.20
C LEU A 93 -1.64 6.27 13.18
N LYS A 94 -1.64 5.92 11.88
CA LYS A 94 -1.69 6.90 10.80
C LYS A 94 -2.78 6.51 9.83
N VAL A 95 -3.58 7.48 9.44
CA VAL A 95 -4.63 7.34 8.43
C VAL A 95 -4.52 8.50 7.48
N ALA A 96 -4.46 8.20 6.18
CA ALA A 96 -4.45 9.22 5.15
C ALA A 96 -5.33 8.79 3.97
N ILE A 97 -5.76 9.75 3.17
CA ILE A 97 -6.51 9.53 1.94
C ILE A 97 -6.14 10.63 0.95
N GLY A 98 -6.17 10.30 -0.32
CA GLY A 98 -5.95 11.29 -1.36
C GLY A 98 -6.10 10.74 -2.76
N PRO A 99 -6.02 11.60 -3.78
CA PRO A 99 -6.14 11.20 -5.16
C PRO A 99 -4.94 10.39 -5.63
N PHE A 100 -5.20 9.52 -6.61
CA PHE A 100 -4.18 8.91 -7.43
C PHE A 100 -4.60 8.93 -8.89
N VAL A 101 -3.60 8.86 -9.77
CA VAL A 101 -3.76 8.62 -11.19
C VAL A 101 -2.80 7.53 -11.63
N ARG A 102 -3.22 6.71 -12.61
CA ARG A 102 -2.44 5.59 -13.12
C ARG A 102 -2.65 5.47 -14.61
N TYR A 103 -1.56 5.16 -15.31
CA TYR A 103 -1.56 4.92 -16.75
C TYR A 103 -0.88 3.59 -17.08
N TYR A 104 -1.49 2.84 -17.99
CA TYR A 104 -1.00 1.57 -18.52
C TYR A 104 -0.49 1.75 -19.94
N PHE A 105 0.74 1.32 -20.21
CA PHE A 105 1.43 1.63 -21.45
C PHE A 105 1.18 0.62 -22.57
N LEU A 106 1.05 -0.68 -22.24
CA LEU A 106 0.93 -1.74 -23.23
C LEU A 106 -0.54 -1.96 -23.65
N ASN A 107 -0.74 -2.76 -24.70
CA ASN A 107 -2.07 -3.14 -25.12
C ASN A 107 -2.73 -4.05 -24.08
N ASP A 108 -4.04 -3.92 -23.96
CA ASP A 108 -4.93 -4.62 -23.06
C ASP A 108 -5.10 -6.13 -23.33
N GLU A 109 -4.69 -6.60 -24.51
CA GLU A 109 -4.66 -8.02 -24.88
C GLU A 109 -3.48 -8.80 -24.24
N LYS A 110 -2.52 -8.10 -23.63
CA LYS A 110 -1.33 -8.74 -23.06
C LYS A 110 -1.59 -9.20 -21.62
N GLN A 111 -1.08 -10.39 -21.29
CA GLN A 111 -1.14 -10.94 -19.93
C GLN A 111 -0.39 -10.09 -18.89
N PHE A 112 0.46 -9.17 -19.31
CA PHE A 112 1.12 -8.20 -18.43
C PHE A 112 1.06 -6.80 -19.02
N ASN A 113 1.08 -5.80 -18.16
CA ASN A 113 1.17 -4.41 -18.56
C ASN A 113 2.21 -3.65 -17.73
N LEU A 114 2.85 -2.68 -18.37
CA LEU A 114 3.68 -1.69 -17.69
C LEU A 114 2.80 -0.54 -17.25
N LEU A 115 3.06 0.01 -16.08
CA LEU A 115 2.28 1.12 -15.55
C LEU A 115 3.13 2.18 -14.87
N ALA A 116 2.59 3.41 -14.84
CA ALA A 116 3.05 4.50 -14.00
C ALA A 116 1.89 4.96 -13.11
N ASP A 117 2.20 5.27 -11.86
CA ASP A 117 1.26 5.62 -10.81
C ASP A 117 1.77 6.81 -10.01
N LEU A 118 0.90 7.80 -9.81
CA LEU A 118 1.19 8.99 -9.02
C LEU A 118 0.07 9.19 -8.01
N SER A 119 0.41 9.41 -6.73
CA SER A 119 -0.57 9.70 -5.70
C SER A 119 -0.09 10.76 -4.72
N TYR A 120 -1.07 11.49 -4.16
CA TYR A 120 -0.83 12.43 -3.07
C TYR A 120 -1.91 12.26 -2.01
N GLN A 121 -1.49 11.89 -0.79
CA GLN A 121 -2.40 11.60 0.32
C GLN A 121 -2.13 12.54 1.48
N LEU A 122 -3.21 12.97 2.14
CA LEU A 122 -3.19 13.79 3.35
C LEU A 122 -3.92 13.06 4.47
N GLY A 123 -3.45 13.23 5.69
CA GLY A 123 -4.07 12.56 6.82
C GLY A 123 -3.58 12.99 8.18
N ILE A 124 -3.88 12.17 9.14
CA ILE A 124 -3.56 12.37 10.55
C ILE A 124 -2.62 11.28 11.04
N ASN A 125 -1.72 11.69 11.93
CA ASN A 125 -0.86 10.82 12.71
C ASN A 125 -1.24 10.98 14.20
N LYS A 126 -1.43 9.86 14.89
CA LYS A 126 -1.74 9.84 16.31
C LYS A 126 -0.77 8.93 17.04
N ILE A 127 0.01 9.51 17.95
CA ILE A 127 0.87 8.78 18.90
C ILE A 127 0.01 8.49 20.13
N LEU A 128 -0.40 7.23 20.28
CA LEU A 128 -1.37 6.82 21.31
C LEU A 128 -0.77 6.88 22.71
N THR A 129 0.54 6.69 22.84
CA THR A 129 1.25 6.67 24.15
C THR A 129 1.34 8.06 24.78
N GLY A 130 1.43 9.12 23.96
CA GLY A 130 1.51 10.53 24.44
C GLY A 130 0.24 11.35 24.18
N ASN A 131 -0.80 10.74 23.61
CA ASN A 131 -2.01 11.42 23.12
C ASN A 131 -1.71 12.60 22.18
N GLU A 132 -0.56 12.58 21.53
CA GLU A 132 -0.16 13.61 20.58
C GLU A 132 -0.77 13.34 19.20
N LYS A 133 -1.17 14.42 18.53
CA LYS A 133 -1.76 14.38 17.21
C LYS A 133 -0.87 15.14 16.24
N GLY A 134 -0.80 14.67 15.01
CA GLY A 134 -0.05 15.29 13.95
C GLY A 134 -0.74 15.18 12.59
N LYS A 135 -0.08 15.73 11.61
CA LYS A 135 -0.47 15.64 10.20
C LYS A 135 0.52 14.76 9.45
N ILE A 136 0.04 14.08 8.43
CA ILE A 136 0.87 13.30 7.50
C ILE A 136 0.51 13.70 6.08
N SER A 137 1.54 13.84 5.25
CA SER A 137 1.40 13.93 3.79
C SER A 137 2.29 12.90 3.12
N ILE A 138 1.80 12.24 2.08
CA ILE A 138 2.51 11.21 1.34
C ILE A 138 2.40 11.53 -0.15
N LEU A 139 3.54 11.80 -0.79
CA LEU A 139 3.67 11.88 -2.24
C LEU A 139 4.36 10.60 -2.73
N SER A 140 3.75 9.93 -3.70
CA SER A 140 4.29 8.69 -4.26
C SER A 140 4.29 8.75 -5.78
N ALA A 141 5.42 8.43 -6.41
CA ALA A 141 5.57 8.27 -7.85
C ALA A 141 6.18 6.89 -8.11
N MET A 142 5.39 5.97 -8.65
CA MET A 142 5.73 4.56 -8.82
C MET A 142 5.64 4.16 -10.29
N THR A 143 6.39 3.14 -10.67
CA THR A 143 6.28 2.44 -11.95
C THR A 143 6.46 0.95 -11.72
N GLY A 144 6.00 0.14 -12.64
CA GLY A 144 6.17 -1.31 -12.51
C GLY A 144 5.33 -2.10 -13.50
N ILE A 145 5.04 -3.32 -13.11
CA ILE A 145 4.29 -4.27 -13.92
C ILE A 145 3.05 -4.75 -13.17
N GLU A 146 1.99 -4.99 -13.92
CA GLU A 146 0.83 -5.76 -13.48
C GLU A 146 0.68 -6.99 -14.35
N VAL A 147 0.62 -8.17 -13.75
CA VAL A 147 0.39 -9.45 -14.40
C VAL A 147 -1.04 -9.88 -14.14
N PHE A 148 -1.80 -10.07 -15.20
CA PHE A 148 -3.19 -10.45 -15.13
C PHE A 148 -3.34 -11.98 -15.08
N PHE A 149 -4.00 -12.48 -14.04
CA PHE A 149 -4.33 -13.90 -13.93
C PHE A 149 -5.57 -14.27 -14.75
N ASN A 150 -6.50 -13.33 -14.85
CA ASN A 150 -7.72 -13.43 -15.65
C ASN A 150 -8.22 -12.00 -16.01
N SER A 151 -9.42 -11.90 -16.59
CA SER A 151 -10.01 -10.61 -16.96
C SER A 151 -10.25 -9.63 -15.80
N SER A 152 -10.20 -10.10 -14.57
CA SER A 152 -10.61 -9.28 -13.43
C SER A 152 -9.55 -9.14 -12.34
N VAL A 153 -8.51 -9.98 -12.34
CA VAL A 153 -7.53 -10.01 -11.23
C VAL A 153 -6.12 -9.84 -11.77
N GLY A 154 -5.43 -8.85 -11.24
CA GLY A 154 -4.02 -8.57 -11.50
C GLY A 154 -3.16 -8.59 -10.24
N LEU A 155 -1.93 -9.05 -10.37
CA LEU A 155 -0.85 -8.92 -9.39
C LEU A 155 0.10 -7.84 -9.86
N GLU A 156 0.30 -6.82 -9.06
CA GLU A 156 1.24 -5.74 -9.37
C GLU A 156 2.54 -5.84 -8.57
N LEU A 157 3.62 -5.44 -9.22
CA LEU A 157 4.91 -5.18 -8.60
C LEU A 157 5.37 -3.79 -9.01
N LEU A 158 5.48 -2.90 -8.03
CA LEU A 158 5.88 -1.50 -8.24
C LEU A 158 7.21 -1.19 -7.58
N ILE A 159 7.93 -0.25 -8.18
CA ILE A 159 9.10 0.41 -7.62
C ILE A 159 8.99 1.91 -7.88
N GLY A 160 9.39 2.74 -6.94
CA GLY A 160 9.37 4.18 -7.14
C GLY A 160 9.79 4.97 -5.94
N TYR A 161 9.57 6.27 -6.03
CA TYR A 161 9.98 7.24 -5.02
C TYR A 161 8.79 7.66 -4.17
N VAL A 162 8.99 7.62 -2.86
CA VAL A 162 8.00 8.05 -1.86
C VAL A 162 8.61 9.12 -0.98
N ASN A 163 7.88 10.22 -0.80
CA ASN A 163 8.20 11.28 0.15
C ASN A 163 7.07 11.37 1.18
N ARG A 164 7.40 11.14 2.44
CA ARG A 164 6.46 11.16 3.57
C ARG A 164 6.90 12.22 4.57
N ILE A 165 6.04 13.20 4.79
CA ILE A 165 6.24 14.30 5.75
C ILE A 165 5.25 14.10 6.89
N GLU A 166 5.77 14.06 8.12
CA GLU A 166 4.99 13.93 9.34
C GLU A 166 5.30 15.13 10.25
N ILE A 167 4.26 15.83 10.67
CA ILE A 167 4.33 16.99 11.57
C ILE A 167 3.53 16.61 12.82
N ILE A 168 4.18 16.53 13.97
CA ILE A 168 3.55 16.25 15.25
C ILE A 168 3.56 17.52 16.08
N ASN A 169 2.37 17.94 16.50
CA ASN A 169 2.16 19.10 17.36
C ASN A 169 1.98 18.59 18.80
N GLY A 170 2.84 19.03 19.73
CA GLY A 170 2.81 18.63 21.14
C GLY A 170 4.01 19.19 21.89
N ASN A 171 4.16 18.81 23.16
CA ASN A 171 5.30 19.21 23.98
C ASN A 171 6.66 18.69 23.46
N THR A 172 6.61 17.60 22.67
CA THR A 172 7.76 16.98 21.99
C THR A 172 7.71 17.16 20.48
N GLY A 173 7.02 18.21 20.02
CA GLY A 173 6.74 18.44 18.60
C GLY A 173 7.95 18.25 17.70
N TYR A 174 7.84 17.37 16.71
CA TYR A 174 8.89 17.13 15.73
C TYR A 174 8.35 17.06 14.31
N ASN A 175 9.20 17.41 13.38
CA ASN A 175 8.97 17.24 11.95
C ASN A 175 9.86 16.10 11.44
N SER A 176 9.26 15.11 10.79
CA SER A 176 9.99 14.03 10.14
C SER A 176 9.72 14.07 8.63
N ASN A 177 10.78 14.07 7.85
CA ASN A 177 10.72 13.96 6.41
C ASN A 177 11.50 12.71 5.98
N ARG A 178 10.76 11.68 5.57
CA ARG A 178 11.32 10.43 5.05
C ARG A 178 11.07 10.32 3.56
N LYS A 179 12.15 10.22 2.81
CA LYS A 179 12.12 10.14 1.35
C LYS A 179 13.07 9.04 0.87
N GLY A 180 12.66 8.31 -0.14
CA GLY A 180 13.48 7.23 -0.69
C GLY A 180 12.74 6.35 -1.68
N PHE A 181 13.44 5.32 -2.16
CA PHE A 181 12.84 4.30 -3.02
C PHE A 181 12.10 3.27 -2.18
N GLN A 182 10.98 2.82 -2.71
CA GLN A 182 10.13 1.79 -2.12
C GLN A 182 9.70 0.81 -3.20
N THR A 183 9.59 -0.46 -2.83
CA THR A 183 8.92 -1.50 -3.63
C THR A 183 7.57 -1.83 -3.00
N SER A 184 6.60 -2.23 -3.83
CA SER A 184 5.26 -2.61 -3.39
C SER A 184 4.75 -3.78 -4.21
N ILE A 185 4.09 -4.72 -3.55
CA ILE A 185 3.37 -5.81 -4.17
C ILE A 185 1.91 -5.68 -3.78
N GLY A 186 1.01 -5.80 -4.76
CA GLY A 186 -0.42 -5.62 -4.54
C GLY A 186 -1.27 -6.47 -5.46
N PHE A 187 -2.56 -6.56 -5.13
CA PHE A 187 -3.57 -7.18 -5.95
C PHE A 187 -4.60 -6.16 -6.37
N HIS A 188 -5.03 -6.25 -7.65
CA HIS A 188 -6.10 -5.42 -8.19
C HIS A 188 -7.20 -6.26 -8.83
N PHE A 189 -8.42 -5.76 -8.65
CA PHE A 189 -9.62 -6.27 -9.29
C PHE A 189 -10.12 -5.22 -10.28
N HIS A 190 -10.29 -5.63 -11.52
CA HIS A 190 -10.82 -4.83 -12.59
C HIS A 190 -12.28 -5.26 -12.82
N LEU A 191 -13.23 -4.41 -12.39
CA LEU A 191 -14.65 -4.74 -12.41
C LEU A 191 -15.33 -3.97 -13.55
N GLU A 192 -15.78 -4.69 -14.57
CA GLU A 192 -16.54 -4.09 -15.68
C GLU A 192 -17.92 -3.66 -15.19
N ASN A 193 -18.34 -2.51 -15.69
CA ASN A 193 -19.70 -2.00 -15.46
C ASN A 193 -20.54 -2.37 -16.68
N TYR A 194 -21.40 -3.37 -16.52
CA TYR A 194 -22.36 -3.82 -17.54
C TYR A 194 -23.49 -2.82 -17.70
#